data_3037c22dc70a57e680cc6e561d0aa5f0
#
_entry.id   3037c22dc70a57e680cc6e561d0aa5f0
#
_cell.length_a   1.000
_cell.length_b   1.000
_cell.length_c   1.000
_cell.angle_alpha   90.00
_cell.angle_beta   90.00
_cell.angle_gamma   90.00
#
_symmetry.space_group_name_H-M   'P 1'
#
loop_
_entity.id
_entity.type
_entity.pdbx_description
1 polymer ?
#
loop_
_entity_poly.entity_id
_entity_poly.type
_entity_poly.pdbx_seq_one_letter_code
_entity_poly.pdbx_strand_id
1 'polypeptide(L)'
;MTVEEMKEMFRSEIGEWPSFACQVYKPHPRPDISAMITLDRLSPGSRKIVASAEHDEIWFDAEIESVAANATPADIKLLAACRVRLDGDSFAMYV
;
A
#
# COMPACT_ATOMS: atom_id res chain seq x y z
N MET A 1 -10.66 9.20 -4.06
CA MET A 1 -10.44 10.05 -2.87
C MET A 1 -9.29 11.03 -3.14
N THR A 2 -9.18 12.07 -2.34
CA THR A 2 -8.05 12.98 -2.43
C THR A 2 -6.82 12.36 -1.75
N VAL A 3 -5.64 12.88 -2.05
CA VAL A 3 -4.41 12.46 -1.38
C VAL A 3 -4.50 12.67 0.13
N GLU A 4 -5.07 13.80 0.57
CA GLU A 4 -5.23 14.09 2.00
C GLU A 4 -6.16 13.11 2.70
N GLU A 5 -7.27 12.76 2.05
CA GLU A 5 -8.20 11.74 2.56
C GLU A 5 -7.52 10.39 2.69
N MET A 6 -6.73 10.01 1.68
CA MET A 6 -5.97 8.77 1.71
C MET A 6 -4.95 8.74 2.85
N LYS A 7 -4.20 9.83 3.03
CA LYS A 7 -3.23 9.96 4.12
C LYS A 7 -3.90 9.80 5.49
N GLU A 8 -5.07 10.38 5.64
CA GLU A 8 -5.84 10.26 6.89
C GLU A 8 -6.30 8.82 7.13
N MET A 9 -6.75 8.14 6.08
CA MET A 9 -7.14 6.73 6.18
C MET A 9 -5.95 5.85 6.60
N PHE A 10 -4.78 6.05 5.99
CA PHE A 10 -3.59 5.30 6.39
C PHE A 10 -3.25 5.54 7.86
N ARG A 11 -3.32 6.78 8.33
CA ARG A 11 -3.06 7.11 9.73
C ARG A 11 -4.01 6.37 10.66
N SER A 12 -5.29 6.35 10.33
CA SER A 12 -6.32 5.67 11.11
C SER A 12 -6.09 4.15 11.13
N GLU A 13 -5.84 3.54 9.99
CA GLU A 13 -5.64 2.09 9.89
C GLU A 13 -4.34 1.65 10.55
N ILE A 14 -3.26 2.42 10.38
CA ILE A 14 -1.97 2.13 11.00
C ILE A 14 -2.08 2.17 12.52
N GLY A 15 -2.91 3.07 13.08
CA GLY A 15 -3.15 3.12 14.52
C GLY A 15 -3.67 1.81 15.09
N GLU A 16 -4.40 1.05 14.30
CA GLU A 16 -5.00 -0.22 14.70
C GLU A 16 -4.34 -1.45 14.07
N TRP A 17 -3.57 -1.26 13.00
CA TRP A 17 -2.91 -2.32 12.23
C TRP A 17 -3.84 -3.51 11.96
N PRO A 18 -4.71 -3.42 10.94
CA PRO A 18 -5.63 -4.51 10.64
C PRO A 18 -4.88 -5.81 10.35
N SER A 19 -5.50 -6.93 10.71
CA SER A 19 -4.90 -8.25 10.50
C SER A 19 -4.97 -8.65 9.02
N PHE A 20 -3.83 -9.01 8.45
CA PHE A 20 -3.80 -9.53 7.08
C PHE A 20 -4.60 -10.83 6.96
N ALA A 21 -4.48 -11.71 7.96
CA ALA A 21 -5.19 -13.00 7.96
C ALA A 21 -6.72 -12.83 7.94
N CYS A 22 -7.23 -11.72 8.49
CA CYS A 22 -8.66 -11.45 8.57
C CYS A 22 -9.23 -10.71 7.37
N GLN A 23 -8.40 -10.35 6.37
CA GLN A 23 -8.90 -9.66 5.19
C GLN A 23 -9.71 -10.61 4.32
N VAL A 24 -10.89 -10.13 3.89
CA VAL A 24 -11.81 -10.90 3.05
C VAL A 24 -11.21 -11.13 1.67
N TYR A 25 -10.64 -10.09 1.08
CA TYR A 25 -9.98 -10.16 -0.22
C TYR A 25 -8.48 -9.98 -0.06
N LYS A 26 -7.74 -10.95 -0.61
CA LYS A 26 -6.28 -10.92 -0.67
C LYS A 26 -5.87 -11.38 -2.06
N PRO A 27 -5.22 -10.53 -2.88
CA PRO A 27 -4.76 -10.95 -4.22
C PRO A 27 -3.71 -12.05 -4.17
N HIS A 28 -3.00 -12.19 -3.04
CA HIS A 28 -2.00 -13.24 -2.85
C HIS A 28 -1.93 -13.59 -1.35
N PRO A 29 -1.62 -14.86 -1.00
CA PRO A 29 -1.48 -15.25 0.42
C PRO A 29 -0.32 -14.58 1.16
N ARG A 30 0.68 -14.05 0.45
CA ARG A 30 1.82 -13.35 1.07
C ARG A 30 1.58 -11.86 1.10
N PRO A 31 1.74 -11.21 2.27
CA PRO A 31 1.46 -9.77 2.40
C PRO A 31 2.28 -8.89 1.45
N ASP A 32 3.57 -9.16 1.29
CA ASP A 32 4.43 -8.37 0.41
C ASP A 32 3.99 -8.48 -1.05
N ILE A 33 3.65 -9.66 -1.52
CA ILE A 33 3.17 -9.88 -2.89
C ILE A 33 1.79 -9.24 -3.07
N SER A 34 0.89 -9.40 -2.08
CA SER A 34 -0.42 -8.73 -2.09
C SER A 34 -0.28 -7.22 -2.19
N ALA A 35 0.67 -6.63 -1.46
CA ALA A 35 0.95 -5.20 -1.52
C ALA A 35 1.40 -4.78 -2.91
N MET A 36 2.33 -5.52 -3.51
CA MET A 36 2.83 -5.23 -4.86
C MET A 36 1.73 -5.30 -5.91
N ILE A 37 0.91 -6.35 -5.88
CA ILE A 37 -0.21 -6.51 -6.82
C ILE A 37 -1.20 -5.36 -6.67
N THR A 38 -1.53 -5.00 -5.44
CA THR A 38 -2.50 -3.94 -5.17
C THR A 38 -1.97 -2.58 -5.62
N LEU A 39 -0.73 -2.24 -5.31
CA LEU A 39 -0.14 -0.98 -5.72
C LEU A 39 0.03 -0.91 -7.25
N ASP A 40 0.39 -2.02 -7.89
CA ASP A 40 0.48 -2.06 -9.35
C ASP A 40 -0.88 -1.83 -10.01
N ARG A 41 -1.94 -2.39 -9.45
CA ARG A 41 -3.31 -2.16 -9.94
C ARG A 41 -3.73 -0.71 -9.78
N LEU A 42 -3.39 -0.09 -8.66
CA LEU A 42 -3.79 1.28 -8.34
C LEU A 42 -2.93 2.34 -9.03
N SER A 43 -1.70 2.00 -9.35
CA SER A 43 -0.77 2.87 -10.06
C SER A 43 -0.01 2.05 -11.12
N PRO A 44 -0.69 1.64 -12.20
CA PRO A 44 -0.08 0.76 -13.21
C PRO A 44 1.04 1.44 -13.96
N GLY A 45 2.02 0.65 -14.40
CA GLY A 45 3.15 1.14 -15.17
C GLY A 45 3.99 0.00 -15.70
N SER A 46 4.97 0.31 -16.54
CA SER A 46 5.89 -0.66 -17.14
C SER A 46 7.24 -0.71 -16.44
N ARG A 47 7.40 0.07 -15.36
CA ARG A 47 8.62 0.14 -14.56
C ARG A 47 8.60 -0.91 -13.44
N LYS A 48 9.73 -1.07 -12.77
CA LYS A 48 9.80 -1.94 -11.59
C LYS A 48 8.96 -1.35 -10.47
N ILE A 49 8.18 -2.21 -9.79
CA ILE A 49 7.34 -1.75 -8.68
C ILE A 49 8.16 -1.42 -7.42
N VAL A 50 9.30 -2.06 -7.23
CA VAL A 50 10.22 -1.73 -6.14
C VAL A 50 11.18 -0.65 -6.65
N ALA A 51 11.05 0.56 -6.10
CA ALA A 51 11.89 1.69 -6.48
C ALA A 51 13.24 1.66 -5.77
N SER A 52 13.24 1.23 -4.51
CA SER A 52 14.43 1.24 -3.66
C SER A 52 14.29 0.19 -2.58
N ALA A 53 15.40 -0.36 -2.13
CA ALA A 53 15.43 -1.32 -1.02
C ALA A 53 16.68 -1.06 -0.18
N GLU A 54 16.53 -1.12 1.13
CA GLU A 54 17.60 -0.84 2.07
C GLU A 54 17.37 -1.62 3.35
N HIS A 55 18.31 -2.48 3.71
CA HIS A 55 18.18 -3.37 4.88
C HIS A 55 16.90 -4.22 4.81
N ASP A 56 15.97 -3.97 5.71
CA ASP A 56 14.72 -4.70 5.81
C ASP A 56 13.51 -3.85 5.38
N GLU A 57 13.75 -2.81 4.58
CA GLU A 57 12.71 -1.90 4.11
C GLU A 57 12.74 -1.75 2.60
N ILE A 58 11.56 -1.70 1.98
CA ILE A 58 11.44 -1.42 0.55
C ILE A 58 10.51 -0.23 0.33
N TRP A 59 10.78 0.53 -0.74
CA TRP A 59 9.93 1.63 -1.21
C TRP A 59 9.39 1.25 -2.59
N PHE A 60 8.10 1.52 -2.79
CA PHE A 60 7.41 1.20 -4.03
C PHE A 60 7.38 2.39 -4.98
N ASP A 61 7.51 2.10 -6.28
CA ASP A 61 7.35 3.10 -7.34
C ASP A 61 5.88 3.17 -7.75
N ALA A 62 5.07 3.74 -6.88
CA ALA A 62 3.65 3.98 -7.12
C ALA A 62 3.37 5.46 -6.89
N GLU A 63 2.61 6.05 -7.81
CA GLU A 63 2.29 7.48 -7.74
C GLU A 63 1.15 7.71 -6.74
N ILE A 64 1.40 8.58 -5.78
CA ILE A 64 0.46 8.84 -4.70
C ILE A 64 -0.89 9.36 -5.23
N GLU A 65 -0.87 10.21 -6.26
CA GLU A 65 -2.07 10.75 -6.86
C GLU A 65 -2.87 9.66 -7.57
N SER A 66 -2.20 8.75 -8.27
CA SER A 66 -2.84 7.61 -8.96
C SER A 66 -3.50 6.68 -7.95
N VAL A 67 -2.79 6.34 -6.89
CA VAL A 67 -3.32 5.46 -5.85
C VAL A 67 -4.54 6.12 -5.21
N ALA A 68 -4.46 7.38 -4.84
CA ALA A 68 -5.59 8.11 -4.25
C ALA A 68 -6.80 8.13 -5.18
N ALA A 69 -6.58 8.36 -6.49
CA ALA A 69 -7.66 8.44 -7.46
C ALA A 69 -8.36 7.09 -7.68
N ASN A 70 -7.63 5.98 -7.57
CA ASN A 70 -8.13 4.65 -7.93
C ASN A 70 -8.49 3.77 -6.73
N ALA A 71 -8.00 4.09 -5.54
CA ALA A 71 -8.20 3.26 -4.36
C ALA A 71 -9.59 3.44 -3.74
N THR A 72 -10.10 2.34 -3.20
CA THR A 72 -11.27 2.34 -2.33
C THR A 72 -10.80 2.27 -0.88
N PRO A 73 -11.67 2.57 0.12
CA PRO A 73 -11.31 2.37 1.52
C PRO A 73 -10.85 0.93 1.83
N ALA A 74 -11.44 -0.07 1.16
CA ALA A 74 -11.04 -1.46 1.32
C ALA A 74 -9.59 -1.70 0.84
N ASP A 75 -9.18 -1.04 -0.24
CA ASP A 75 -7.81 -1.12 -0.74
C ASP A 75 -6.81 -0.56 0.28
N ILE A 76 -7.14 0.58 0.90
CA ILE A 76 -6.27 1.19 1.91
C ILE A 76 -6.16 0.28 3.12
N LYS A 77 -7.26 -0.32 3.55
CA LYS A 77 -7.26 -1.27 4.66
C LYS A 77 -6.39 -2.48 4.36
N LEU A 78 -6.48 -3.02 3.13
CA LEU A 78 -5.65 -4.14 2.71
C LEU A 78 -4.17 -3.76 2.71
N LEU A 79 -3.81 -2.59 2.17
CA LEU A 79 -2.43 -2.11 2.16
C LEU A 79 -1.89 -1.95 3.59
N ALA A 80 -2.68 -1.38 4.48
CA ALA A 80 -2.29 -1.25 5.89
C ALA A 80 -2.12 -2.63 6.55
N ALA A 81 -2.99 -3.59 6.22
CA ALA A 81 -2.87 -4.96 6.70
C ALA A 81 -1.58 -5.63 6.20
N CYS A 82 -1.12 -5.27 5.00
CA CYS A 82 0.17 -5.72 4.46
C CYS A 82 1.37 -4.99 5.10
N ARG A 83 1.11 -4.05 6.00
CA ARG A 83 2.12 -3.20 6.64
C ARG A 83 2.74 -2.16 5.70
N VAL A 84 2.00 -1.79 4.67
CA VAL A 84 2.37 -0.65 3.83
C VAL A 84 2.03 0.63 4.57
N ARG A 85 2.92 1.59 4.51
CA ARG A 85 2.73 2.91 5.09
C ARG A 85 3.18 3.98 4.10
N LEU A 86 2.81 5.22 4.38
CA LEU A 86 3.31 6.36 3.63
C LEU A 86 4.55 6.92 4.34
N ASP A 87 5.62 7.07 3.57
CA ASP A 87 6.85 7.74 3.98
C ASP A 87 6.96 9.00 3.10
N GLY A 88 6.45 10.14 3.60
CA GLY A 88 6.25 11.31 2.77
C GLY A 88 5.23 11.01 1.68
N ASP A 89 5.63 11.14 0.42
CA ASP A 89 4.77 10.83 -0.73
C ASP A 89 5.08 9.46 -1.33
N SER A 90 5.83 8.63 -0.63
CA SER A 90 6.21 7.28 -1.07
C SER A 90 5.52 6.22 -0.24
N PHE A 91 5.23 5.08 -0.87
CA PHE A 91 4.73 3.90 -0.18
C PHE A 91 5.92 3.03 0.21
N ALA A 92 5.92 2.55 1.43
CA ALA A 92 7.01 1.73 1.96
C ALA A 92 6.49 0.61 2.84
N MET A 93 7.28 -0.45 2.99
CA MET A 93 6.99 -1.50 3.97
C MET A 93 8.28 -2.16 4.45
N TYR A 94 8.25 -2.68 5.67
CA TYR A 94 9.32 -3.54 6.17
C TYR A 94 9.13 -4.96 5.64
N VAL A 95 10.21 -5.62 5.33
CA VAL A 95 10.22 -6.98 4.79
C VAL A 95 11.07 -7.93 5.64
#